data_939c26f87e2649bb0254022b029e658a
#
_entry.id   939c26f87e2649bb0254022b029e658a
#
_cell.length_a   1.000
_cell.length_b   1.000
_cell.length_c   1.000
_cell.angle_alpha   90.00
_cell.angle_beta   90.00
_cell.angle_gamma   90.00
#
_symmetry.space_group_name_H-M   'P 1'
#
loop_
_entity.id
_entity.type
_entity.pdbx_description
1 polymer ?
#
loop_
_entity_poly.entity_id
_entity_poly.type
_entity_poly.pdbx_seq_one_letter_code
_entity_poly.pdbx_strand_id
1 'polypeptide(L)'
;YKIDPEASEKKIKRSNELRKQLGHYSGAMFYYAGEWYWGIDRLYHLEKRLMELGANKDQSDTLICPRPEIVMGPLKDSGNLKLRFFPSLRSPYTSIIFDKTLELAEKTGIELEISPVLPMVMRGVPATMQKGSYIMSDAAREAKELKIDWGKRVYDPIGEPVINCYALYPWAKRSGKGDALLREFLQCAFYEGINTNSTSGMKLVVERAGLDWVQAKSRLYLGEWEPLIEKNRLDMYDLGCWGVPSYELSDSEGETLVATWGQDRLWLISRAIQNYLKESKTSNE
;
A
#
# COMPACT_ATOMS: atom_id res chain seq x y z
N TYR A 1 31.66 -19.80 -7.44
CA TYR A 1 31.31 -19.31 -8.79
C TYR A 1 32.15 -18.08 -9.11
N LYS A 2 33.01 -18.15 -10.16
CA LYS A 2 33.65 -16.94 -10.67
C LYS A 2 32.64 -16.20 -11.54
N ILE A 3 32.31 -14.96 -11.14
CA ILE A 3 31.49 -14.08 -11.95
C ILE A 3 32.36 -13.57 -13.09
N ASP A 4 31.94 -13.81 -14.32
CA ASP A 4 32.54 -13.20 -15.52
C ASP A 4 31.85 -11.83 -15.74
N PRO A 5 32.55 -10.70 -15.53
CA PRO A 5 31.94 -9.37 -15.63
C PRO A 5 31.43 -9.07 -17.04
N GLU A 6 32.20 -9.44 -18.08
CA GLU A 6 31.82 -9.16 -19.47
C GLU A 6 30.60 -9.94 -19.92
N ALA A 7 30.52 -11.24 -19.59
CA ALA A 7 29.35 -12.06 -19.87
C ALA A 7 28.11 -11.58 -19.08
N SER A 8 28.31 -11.09 -17.86
CA SER A 8 27.25 -10.53 -17.03
C SER A 8 26.69 -9.22 -17.63
N GLU A 9 27.57 -8.31 -18.05
CA GLU A 9 27.18 -7.04 -18.67
C GLU A 9 26.40 -7.27 -19.97
N LYS A 10 26.86 -8.19 -20.82
CA LYS A 10 26.16 -8.58 -22.06
C LYS A 10 24.75 -9.13 -21.79
N LYS A 11 24.60 -9.97 -20.75
CA LYS A 11 23.29 -10.48 -20.34
C LYS A 11 22.36 -9.37 -19.83
N ILE A 12 22.88 -8.46 -19.00
CA ILE A 12 22.11 -7.31 -18.47
C ILE A 12 21.64 -6.42 -19.62
N LYS A 13 22.52 -6.09 -20.57
CA LYS A 13 22.19 -5.27 -21.75
C LYS A 13 21.06 -5.91 -22.56
N ARG A 14 21.22 -7.20 -22.93
CA ARG A 14 20.19 -7.96 -23.66
C ARG A 14 18.85 -7.98 -22.90
N SER A 15 18.87 -8.23 -21.59
CA SER A 15 17.66 -8.27 -20.76
C SER A 15 16.97 -6.91 -20.69
N ASN A 16 17.73 -5.82 -20.64
CA ASN A 16 17.19 -4.46 -20.66
C ASN A 16 16.57 -4.10 -22.01
N GLU A 17 17.17 -4.53 -23.12
CA GLU A 17 16.62 -4.35 -24.46
C GLU A 17 15.30 -5.12 -24.60
N LEU A 18 15.26 -6.40 -24.21
CA LEU A 18 14.06 -7.22 -24.23
C LEU A 18 12.93 -6.63 -23.37
N ARG A 19 13.26 -6.20 -22.14
CA ARG A 19 12.32 -5.54 -21.24
C ARG A 19 11.67 -4.30 -21.87
N LYS A 20 12.49 -3.46 -22.53
CA LYS A 20 12.00 -2.27 -23.26
C LYS A 20 11.09 -2.64 -24.42
N GLN A 21 11.47 -3.64 -25.23
CA GLN A 21 10.66 -4.15 -26.34
C GLN A 21 9.32 -4.68 -25.85
N LEU A 22 9.29 -5.37 -24.72
CA LEU A 22 8.09 -5.92 -24.10
C LEU A 22 7.31 -4.90 -23.27
N GLY A 23 7.75 -3.63 -23.25
CA GLY A 23 6.99 -2.51 -22.70
C GLY A 23 7.01 -2.41 -21.16
N HIS A 24 8.10 -2.81 -20.48
CA HIS A 24 8.19 -2.66 -19.03
C HIS A 24 9.30 -1.69 -18.58
N TYR A 25 9.09 -1.04 -17.42
CA TYR A 25 9.95 0.01 -16.87
C TYR A 25 10.93 -0.47 -15.78
N SER A 26 10.64 -1.59 -15.10
CA SER A 26 11.42 -2.07 -13.95
C SER A 26 12.20 -3.34 -14.28
N GLY A 27 13.33 -3.54 -13.58
CA GLY A 27 14.08 -4.81 -13.55
C GLY A 27 13.47 -5.82 -12.56
N ALA A 28 14.12 -6.99 -12.44
CA ALA A 28 13.71 -8.08 -11.56
C ALA A 28 12.25 -8.52 -11.75
N MET A 29 11.82 -8.60 -13.01
CA MET A 29 10.46 -8.95 -13.42
C MET A 29 10.44 -10.31 -14.09
N PHE A 30 9.34 -11.04 -13.94
CA PHE A 30 9.02 -12.20 -14.77
C PHE A 30 8.01 -11.80 -15.83
N TYR A 31 8.19 -12.33 -17.05
CA TYR A 31 7.28 -12.10 -18.16
C TYR A 31 6.82 -13.45 -18.72
N TYR A 32 5.51 -13.62 -18.84
CA TYR A 32 4.90 -14.80 -19.42
C TYR A 32 3.62 -14.44 -20.19
N ALA A 33 3.54 -14.84 -21.45
CA ALA A 33 2.34 -14.75 -22.30
C ALA A 33 1.64 -13.38 -22.30
N GLY A 34 2.41 -12.28 -22.38
CA GLY A 34 1.88 -10.92 -22.40
C GLY A 34 1.73 -10.27 -21.02
N GLU A 35 1.97 -11.00 -19.94
CA GLU A 35 1.82 -10.51 -18.57
C GLU A 35 3.15 -10.37 -17.85
N TRP A 36 3.23 -9.34 -16.99
CA TRP A 36 4.37 -9.08 -16.12
C TRP A 36 4.05 -9.40 -14.67
N TYR A 37 5.05 -9.95 -13.95
CA TYR A 37 4.97 -10.32 -12.54
C TYR A 37 6.15 -9.73 -11.79
N TRP A 38 5.89 -8.93 -10.76
CA TRP A 38 6.93 -8.18 -10.05
C TRP A 38 7.67 -9.06 -9.04
N GLY A 39 8.89 -9.45 -9.42
CA GLY A 39 9.80 -10.16 -8.55
C GLY A 39 9.20 -11.43 -7.94
N ILE A 40 9.74 -11.84 -6.83
CA ILE A 40 9.24 -12.99 -6.06
C ILE A 40 7.85 -12.73 -5.46
N ASP A 41 7.49 -11.47 -5.29
CA ASP A 41 6.23 -11.05 -4.65
C ASP A 41 4.98 -11.32 -5.49
N ARG A 42 5.15 -11.74 -6.74
CA ARG A 42 4.05 -12.08 -7.66
C ARG A 42 4.19 -13.47 -8.25
N LEU A 43 5.12 -14.30 -7.74
CA LEU A 43 5.32 -15.67 -8.24
C LEU A 43 4.08 -16.53 -8.07
N TYR A 44 3.32 -16.38 -6.99
CA TYR A 44 2.08 -17.14 -6.80
C TYR A 44 1.04 -16.87 -7.89
N HIS A 45 0.99 -15.68 -8.48
CA HIS A 45 0.13 -15.40 -9.62
C HIS A 45 0.62 -16.09 -10.89
N LEU A 46 1.93 -16.05 -11.16
CA LEU A 46 2.52 -16.76 -12.29
C LEU A 46 2.32 -18.26 -12.14
N GLU A 47 2.53 -18.80 -10.96
CA GLU A 47 2.37 -20.22 -10.64
C GLU A 47 0.90 -20.67 -10.86
N LYS A 48 -0.08 -19.93 -10.31
CA LYS A 48 -1.51 -20.17 -10.57
C LYS A 48 -1.83 -20.17 -12.07
N ARG A 49 -1.29 -19.19 -12.80
CA ARG A 49 -1.48 -19.10 -14.26
C ARG A 49 -0.92 -20.32 -14.99
N LEU A 50 0.26 -20.81 -14.59
CA LEU A 50 0.86 -22.01 -15.17
C LEU A 50 0.07 -23.28 -14.82
N MET A 51 -0.47 -23.38 -13.62
CA MET A 51 -1.33 -24.48 -13.19
C MET A 51 -2.65 -24.51 -13.99
N GLU A 52 -3.31 -23.35 -14.17
CA GLU A 52 -4.50 -23.23 -15.02
C GLU A 52 -4.28 -23.70 -16.47
N LEU A 53 -3.05 -23.58 -16.96
CA LEU A 53 -2.64 -24.02 -18.30
C LEU A 53 -2.18 -25.50 -18.31
N GLY A 54 -2.26 -26.20 -17.19
CA GLY A 54 -1.83 -27.60 -17.07
C GLY A 54 -0.32 -27.80 -17.16
N ALA A 55 0.47 -26.78 -16.84
CA ALA A 55 1.93 -26.83 -16.90
C ALA A 55 2.59 -27.45 -15.66
N ASN A 56 1.83 -27.72 -14.59
CA ASN A 56 2.31 -28.40 -13.40
C ASN A 56 2.56 -29.89 -13.64
N LYS A 57 3.73 -30.38 -13.26
CA LYS A 57 4.16 -31.76 -13.52
C LYS A 57 3.49 -32.79 -12.63
N ASP A 58 3.21 -32.43 -11.40
CA ASP A 58 2.68 -33.31 -10.35
C ASP A 58 1.17 -33.22 -10.15
N GLN A 59 0.48 -32.39 -10.95
CA GLN A 59 -0.95 -32.11 -10.84
C GLN A 59 -1.42 -31.69 -9.43
N SER A 60 -0.49 -31.21 -8.60
CA SER A 60 -0.78 -30.68 -7.29
C SER A 60 -1.41 -29.30 -7.38
N ASP A 61 -2.41 -29.04 -6.55
CA ASP A 61 -2.98 -27.70 -6.39
C ASP A 61 -2.20 -26.83 -5.38
N THR A 62 -1.09 -27.36 -4.86
CA THR A 62 -0.26 -26.68 -3.86
C THR A 62 0.74 -25.74 -4.54
N LEU A 63 0.72 -24.47 -4.19
CA LEU A 63 1.69 -23.49 -4.68
C LEU A 63 3.06 -23.69 -4.01
N ILE A 64 4.12 -23.63 -4.78
CA ILE A 64 5.52 -23.64 -4.29
C ILE A 64 5.84 -22.30 -3.61
N CYS A 65 5.34 -21.19 -4.17
CA CYS A 65 5.55 -19.84 -3.67
C CYS A 65 4.21 -19.19 -3.30
N PRO A 66 3.51 -19.65 -2.26
CA PRO A 66 2.22 -19.06 -1.89
C PRO A 66 2.40 -17.62 -1.39
N ARG A 67 1.33 -16.82 -1.53
CA ARG A 67 1.29 -15.49 -0.92
C ARG A 67 1.49 -15.61 0.59
N PRO A 68 2.42 -14.85 1.20
CA PRO A 68 2.60 -14.88 2.66
C PRO A 68 1.32 -14.44 3.39
N GLU A 69 0.96 -15.18 4.43
CA GLU A 69 -0.21 -14.90 5.26
C GLU A 69 0.04 -13.72 6.20
N ILE A 70 -0.99 -12.87 6.37
CA ILE A 70 -1.02 -11.83 7.39
C ILE A 70 -1.55 -12.45 8.68
N VAL A 71 -0.68 -12.67 9.65
CA VAL A 71 -1.00 -13.33 10.93
C VAL A 71 -1.56 -12.28 11.91
N MET A 72 -2.84 -12.37 12.23
CA MET A 72 -3.54 -11.37 13.08
C MET A 72 -3.73 -11.81 14.53
N GLY A 73 -2.97 -12.80 14.99
CA GLY A 73 -3.06 -13.36 16.35
C GLY A 73 -2.19 -14.60 16.51
N PRO A 74 -2.29 -15.32 17.64
CA PRO A 74 -3.23 -15.15 18.76
C PRO A 74 -2.82 -14.10 19.81
N LEU A 75 -1.57 -13.57 19.76
CA LEU A 75 -1.08 -12.65 20.79
C LEU A 75 -1.64 -11.25 20.54
N LYS A 76 -1.97 -10.56 21.65
CA LYS A 76 -2.42 -9.16 21.63
C LYS A 76 -1.45 -8.30 22.42
N ASP A 77 -1.24 -7.11 21.92
CA ASP A 77 -0.44 -6.07 22.58
C ASP A 77 -1.24 -5.39 23.71
N SER A 78 -0.52 -4.83 24.66
CA SER A 78 -1.04 -4.07 25.79
C SER A 78 -0.43 -2.66 25.89
N GLY A 79 -0.03 -2.09 24.76
CA GLY A 79 0.52 -0.72 24.70
C GLY A 79 2.04 -0.68 24.54
N ASN A 80 2.66 -1.76 24.07
CA ASN A 80 4.11 -1.83 23.86
C ASN A 80 4.54 -1.56 22.43
N LEU A 81 3.59 -1.61 21.48
CA LEU A 81 3.88 -1.51 20.06
C LEU A 81 3.05 -0.42 19.39
N LYS A 82 3.69 0.28 18.47
CA LYS A 82 3.06 1.26 17.62
C LYS A 82 3.33 0.96 16.16
N LEU A 83 2.27 0.89 15.36
CA LEU A 83 2.35 0.82 13.91
C LEU A 83 2.06 2.18 13.31
N ARG A 84 3.04 2.75 12.62
CA ARG A 84 2.87 3.94 11.81
C ARG A 84 2.67 3.54 10.36
N PHE A 85 1.58 4.01 9.76
CA PHE A 85 1.18 3.69 8.39
C PHE A 85 1.19 4.95 7.54
N PHE A 86 1.88 4.89 6.38
CA PHE A 86 2.03 6.00 5.44
C PHE A 86 1.23 5.72 4.15
N PRO A 87 -0.06 5.99 4.12
CA PRO A 87 -0.89 5.85 2.93
C PRO A 87 -0.77 7.05 2.00
N SER A 88 -1.20 6.87 0.75
CA SER A 88 -1.40 7.97 -0.19
C SER A 88 -2.70 7.79 -0.96
N LEU A 89 -3.49 8.85 -1.08
CA LEU A 89 -4.85 8.84 -1.63
C LEU A 89 -4.92 8.56 -3.15
N ARG A 90 -3.81 8.58 -3.85
CA ARG A 90 -3.75 8.19 -5.28
C ARG A 90 -3.11 6.82 -5.50
N SER A 91 -2.79 6.11 -4.44
CA SER A 91 -2.12 4.81 -4.57
C SER A 91 -3.13 3.66 -4.64
N PRO A 92 -3.22 2.93 -5.77
CA PRO A 92 -4.03 1.71 -5.86
C PRO A 92 -3.62 0.67 -4.83
N TYR A 93 -2.32 0.56 -4.54
CA TYR A 93 -1.81 -0.35 -3.51
C TYR A 93 -2.22 0.07 -2.09
N THR A 94 -2.29 1.37 -1.81
CA THR A 94 -2.86 1.86 -0.55
C THR A 94 -4.33 1.46 -0.44
N SER A 95 -5.11 1.63 -1.50
CA SER A 95 -6.56 1.33 -1.45
C SER A 95 -6.84 -0.13 -1.09
N ILE A 96 -6.10 -1.07 -1.65
CA ILE A 96 -6.34 -2.51 -1.41
C ILE A 96 -5.84 -3.02 -0.06
N ILE A 97 -4.95 -2.28 0.63
CA ILE A 97 -4.40 -2.74 1.91
C ILE A 97 -4.87 -1.92 3.12
N PHE A 98 -5.55 -0.80 2.89
CA PHE A 98 -5.93 0.14 3.94
C PHE A 98 -6.77 -0.54 5.04
N ASP A 99 -7.87 -1.18 4.66
CA ASP A 99 -8.75 -1.87 5.61
C ASP A 99 -8.07 -3.04 6.32
N LYS A 100 -7.16 -3.76 5.62
CA LYS A 100 -6.37 -4.83 6.23
C LYS A 100 -5.37 -4.31 7.25
N THR A 101 -4.86 -3.10 7.07
CA THR A 101 -3.98 -2.46 8.06
C THR A 101 -4.77 -2.06 9.31
N LEU A 102 -5.98 -1.51 9.16
CA LEU A 102 -6.88 -1.23 10.28
C LEU A 102 -7.25 -2.51 11.03
N GLU A 103 -7.63 -3.57 10.29
CA GLU A 103 -7.97 -4.89 10.85
C GLU A 103 -6.80 -5.50 11.64
N LEU A 104 -5.57 -5.39 11.13
CA LEU A 104 -4.38 -5.87 11.83
C LEU A 104 -4.20 -5.15 13.17
N ALA A 105 -4.30 -3.83 13.18
CA ALA A 105 -4.14 -3.05 14.40
C ALA A 105 -5.24 -3.38 15.44
N GLU A 106 -6.50 -3.46 15.01
CA GLU A 106 -7.63 -3.82 15.87
C GLU A 106 -7.46 -5.22 16.48
N LYS A 107 -7.12 -6.22 15.65
CA LYS A 107 -7.01 -7.62 16.11
C LYS A 107 -5.80 -7.85 17.00
N THR A 108 -4.70 -7.15 16.76
CA THR A 108 -3.46 -7.28 17.56
C THR A 108 -3.41 -6.34 18.73
N GLY A 109 -4.29 -5.32 18.79
CA GLY A 109 -4.37 -4.34 19.88
C GLY A 109 -3.22 -3.32 19.90
N ILE A 110 -2.41 -3.26 18.84
CA ILE A 110 -1.32 -2.27 18.73
C ILE A 110 -1.88 -0.87 18.46
N GLU A 111 -1.16 0.17 18.89
CA GLU A 111 -1.46 1.53 18.51
C GLU A 111 -1.25 1.73 17.02
N LEU A 112 -2.24 2.32 16.33
CA LEU A 112 -2.10 2.66 14.91
C LEU A 112 -2.05 4.18 14.75
N GLU A 113 -0.98 4.67 14.11
CA GLU A 113 -0.88 6.06 13.65
C GLU A 113 -0.92 6.11 12.11
N ILE A 114 -1.93 6.79 11.55
CA ILE A 114 -1.98 7.05 10.10
C ILE A 114 -1.31 8.39 9.80
N SER A 115 -0.28 8.33 8.95
CA SER A 115 0.58 9.45 8.54
C SER A 115 0.54 9.61 7.02
N PRO A 116 -0.56 10.15 6.44
CA PRO A 116 -0.73 10.23 4.99
C PRO A 116 0.34 11.13 4.34
N VAL A 117 0.70 10.78 3.09
CA VAL A 117 1.67 11.51 2.28
C VAL A 117 1.12 11.83 0.89
N LEU A 118 1.60 12.90 0.26
CA LEU A 118 1.21 13.26 -1.10
C LEU A 118 1.54 12.13 -2.10
N PRO A 119 0.75 11.99 -3.16
CA PRO A 119 1.08 11.12 -4.30
C PRO A 119 2.47 11.42 -4.88
N MET A 120 3.17 10.37 -5.33
CA MET A 120 4.54 10.49 -5.87
C MET A 120 4.68 11.60 -6.91
N VAL A 121 3.76 11.67 -7.86
CA VAL A 121 3.79 12.68 -8.93
C VAL A 121 3.62 14.11 -8.41
N MET A 122 2.90 14.29 -7.30
CA MET A 122 2.74 15.59 -6.64
C MET A 122 3.94 15.95 -5.76
N ARG A 123 4.87 15.00 -5.54
CA ARG A 123 6.16 15.17 -4.86
C ARG A 123 7.34 15.32 -5.85
N GLY A 124 7.05 15.49 -7.13
CA GLY A 124 8.08 15.62 -8.17
C GLY A 124 8.70 14.29 -8.63
N VAL A 125 8.19 13.14 -8.18
CA VAL A 125 8.65 11.82 -8.63
C VAL A 125 7.84 11.39 -9.86
N PRO A 126 8.46 11.33 -11.07
CA PRO A 126 7.72 11.05 -12.29
C PRO A 126 7.17 9.62 -12.33
N ALA A 127 5.98 9.48 -12.88
CA ALA A 127 5.40 8.18 -13.20
C ALA A 127 5.11 8.13 -14.70
N THR A 128 5.76 7.19 -15.41
CA THR A 128 5.47 6.94 -16.82
C THR A 128 4.11 6.29 -16.99
N MET A 129 3.51 6.42 -18.18
CA MET A 129 2.25 5.75 -18.52
C MET A 129 2.37 4.23 -18.33
N GLN A 130 3.49 3.63 -18.75
CA GLN A 130 3.77 2.19 -18.55
C GLN A 130 3.73 1.80 -17.07
N LYS A 131 4.35 2.61 -16.20
CA LYS A 131 4.31 2.39 -14.74
C LYS A 131 2.89 2.48 -14.21
N GLY A 132 2.12 3.47 -14.62
CA GLY A 132 0.72 3.64 -14.20
C GLY A 132 -0.14 2.46 -14.63
N SER A 133 -0.06 2.04 -15.90
CA SER A 133 -0.82 0.88 -16.42
C SER A 133 -0.47 -0.41 -15.68
N TYR A 134 0.82 -0.67 -15.45
CA TYR A 134 1.23 -1.85 -14.69
C TYR A 134 0.69 -1.83 -13.26
N ILE A 135 0.83 -0.71 -12.54
CA ILE A 135 0.34 -0.57 -11.16
C ILE A 135 -1.18 -0.84 -11.08
N MET A 136 -1.95 -0.32 -12.01
CA MET A 136 -3.41 -0.54 -12.05
C MET A 136 -3.76 -2.02 -12.27
N SER A 137 -3.12 -2.66 -13.25
CA SER A 137 -3.35 -4.08 -13.56
C SER A 137 -2.90 -4.98 -12.42
N ASP A 138 -1.75 -4.70 -11.81
CA ASP A 138 -1.21 -5.47 -10.69
C ASP A 138 -2.07 -5.29 -9.43
N ALA A 139 -2.50 -4.07 -9.12
CA ALA A 139 -3.40 -3.80 -8.00
C ALA A 139 -4.76 -4.51 -8.16
N ALA A 140 -5.32 -4.53 -9.36
CA ALA A 140 -6.55 -5.26 -9.64
C ALA A 140 -6.38 -6.77 -9.42
N ARG A 141 -5.24 -7.34 -9.83
CA ARG A 141 -4.90 -8.75 -9.62
C ARG A 141 -4.71 -9.08 -8.13
N GLU A 142 -4.01 -8.21 -7.39
CA GLU A 142 -3.83 -8.31 -5.95
C GLU A 142 -5.15 -8.18 -5.19
N ALA A 143 -6.01 -7.24 -5.59
CA ALA A 143 -7.34 -7.07 -5.01
C ALA A 143 -8.20 -8.34 -5.16
N LYS A 144 -8.17 -8.96 -6.34
CA LYS A 144 -8.85 -10.24 -6.58
C LYS A 144 -8.33 -11.35 -5.65
N GLU A 145 -7.03 -11.43 -5.47
CA GLU A 145 -6.39 -12.40 -4.55
C GLU A 145 -6.80 -12.16 -3.09
N LEU A 146 -6.89 -10.91 -2.68
CA LEU A 146 -7.34 -10.49 -1.36
C LEU A 146 -8.86 -10.59 -1.18
N LYS A 147 -9.60 -10.98 -2.21
CA LYS A 147 -11.08 -11.03 -2.25
C LYS A 147 -11.72 -9.67 -1.96
N ILE A 148 -11.09 -8.62 -2.47
CA ILE A 148 -11.56 -7.24 -2.37
C ILE A 148 -12.36 -6.93 -3.62
N ASP A 149 -13.57 -6.38 -3.46
CA ASP A 149 -14.42 -5.92 -4.57
C ASP A 149 -13.91 -4.56 -5.08
N TRP A 150 -12.76 -4.59 -5.74
CA TRP A 150 -12.10 -3.42 -6.30
C TRP A 150 -12.80 -3.01 -7.60
N GLY A 151 -13.08 -1.72 -7.74
CA GLY A 151 -14.00 -1.20 -8.72
C GLY A 151 -13.62 -1.48 -10.18
N LYS A 152 -14.65 -1.64 -10.99
CA LYS A 152 -14.54 -1.77 -12.45
C LYS A 152 -14.14 -0.44 -13.12
N ARG A 153 -14.29 0.67 -12.41
CA ARG A 153 -13.99 2.03 -12.86
C ARG A 153 -13.30 2.79 -11.75
N VAL A 154 -12.22 3.46 -12.09
CA VAL A 154 -11.48 4.34 -11.17
C VAL A 154 -11.45 5.74 -11.78
N TYR A 155 -11.81 6.74 -10.99
CA TYR A 155 -11.51 8.12 -11.31
C TYR A 155 -10.19 8.50 -10.64
N ASP A 156 -9.16 8.80 -11.45
CA ASP A 156 -7.85 9.20 -10.92
C ASP A 156 -8.00 10.46 -10.04
N PRO A 157 -7.78 10.37 -8.73
CA PRO A 157 -7.99 11.48 -7.82
C PRO A 157 -6.82 12.47 -7.77
N ILE A 158 -5.99 12.53 -8.83
CA ILE A 158 -4.82 13.42 -8.84
C ILE A 158 -5.20 14.90 -8.74
N GLY A 159 -4.38 15.67 -8.02
CA GLY A 159 -4.53 17.12 -7.90
C GLY A 159 -5.56 17.52 -6.85
N GLU A 160 -6.55 18.33 -7.24
CA GLU A 160 -7.51 18.93 -6.30
C GLU A 160 -8.23 17.94 -5.38
N PRO A 161 -8.72 16.76 -5.83
CA PRO A 161 -9.39 15.84 -4.91
C PRO A 161 -8.51 15.42 -3.74
N VAL A 162 -7.24 15.10 -3.99
CA VAL A 162 -6.27 14.76 -2.94
C VAL A 162 -6.02 15.96 -2.04
N ILE A 163 -5.80 17.14 -2.60
CA ILE A 163 -5.57 18.39 -1.84
C ILE A 163 -6.77 18.70 -0.94
N ASN A 164 -7.96 18.62 -1.48
CA ASN A 164 -9.19 18.88 -0.73
C ASN A 164 -9.39 17.89 0.42
N CYS A 165 -9.15 16.60 0.18
CA CYS A 165 -9.23 15.61 1.25
C CYS A 165 -8.18 15.87 2.34
N TYR A 166 -6.95 16.21 1.97
CA TYR A 166 -5.91 16.54 2.95
C TYR A 166 -6.17 17.87 3.66
N ALA A 167 -6.79 18.85 3.03
CA ALA A 167 -7.22 20.07 3.71
C ALA A 167 -8.22 19.79 4.85
N LEU A 168 -9.05 18.77 4.67
CA LEU A 168 -10.00 18.33 5.69
C LEU A 168 -9.35 17.44 6.77
N TYR A 169 -8.24 16.78 6.46
CA TYR A 169 -7.68 15.74 7.33
C TYR A 169 -7.29 16.21 8.73
N PRO A 170 -6.61 17.36 8.96
CA PRO A 170 -6.31 17.82 10.31
C PRO A 170 -7.55 18.04 11.18
N TRP A 171 -8.60 18.60 10.61
CA TRP A 171 -9.89 18.77 11.29
C TRP A 171 -10.57 17.42 11.55
N ALA A 172 -10.63 16.54 10.57
CA ALA A 172 -11.19 15.21 10.72
C ALA A 172 -10.44 14.40 11.79
N LYS A 173 -9.10 14.49 11.84
CA LYS A 173 -8.24 13.83 12.85
C LYS A 173 -8.57 14.33 14.25
N ARG A 174 -8.69 15.65 14.45
CA ARG A 174 -9.11 16.23 15.74
C ARG A 174 -10.51 15.81 16.18
N SER A 175 -11.38 15.48 15.23
CA SER A 175 -12.73 14.97 15.46
C SER A 175 -12.81 13.44 15.62
N GLY A 176 -11.66 12.73 15.64
CA GLY A 176 -11.61 11.27 15.68
C GLY A 176 -12.12 10.58 14.40
N LYS A 177 -12.14 11.31 13.26
CA LYS A 177 -12.68 10.85 11.97
C LYS A 177 -11.64 10.86 10.84
N GLY A 178 -10.37 11.06 11.16
CA GLY A 178 -9.30 11.13 10.16
C GLY A 178 -9.19 9.86 9.32
N ASP A 179 -9.17 8.70 9.97
CA ASP A 179 -9.04 7.40 9.32
C ASP A 179 -10.26 7.08 8.46
N ALA A 180 -11.46 7.39 8.97
CA ALA A 180 -12.70 7.24 8.23
C ALA A 180 -12.73 8.13 6.98
N LEU A 181 -12.24 9.37 7.05
CA LEU A 181 -12.17 10.27 5.91
C LEU A 181 -11.26 9.71 4.80
N LEU A 182 -10.06 9.25 5.15
CA LEU A 182 -9.13 8.67 4.18
C LEU A 182 -9.68 7.37 3.58
N ARG A 183 -10.29 6.52 4.41
CA ARG A 183 -10.91 5.27 4.00
C ARG A 183 -12.03 5.52 2.99
N GLU A 184 -12.99 6.39 3.32
CA GLU A 184 -14.13 6.68 2.44
C GLU A 184 -13.69 7.34 1.13
N PHE A 185 -12.64 8.16 1.15
CA PHE A 185 -12.05 8.70 -0.07
C PHE A 185 -11.53 7.58 -0.99
N LEU A 186 -10.77 6.62 -0.43
CA LEU A 186 -10.23 5.49 -1.18
C LEU A 186 -11.34 4.56 -1.69
N GLN A 187 -12.37 4.31 -0.89
CA GLN A 187 -13.55 3.53 -1.28
C GLN A 187 -14.27 4.19 -2.46
N CYS A 188 -14.59 5.47 -2.35
CA CYS A 188 -15.24 6.22 -3.43
C CYS A 188 -14.43 6.19 -4.72
N ALA A 189 -13.12 6.49 -4.66
CA ALA A 189 -12.29 6.62 -5.84
C ALA A 189 -11.97 5.29 -6.52
N PHE A 190 -11.64 4.24 -5.75
CA PHE A 190 -11.09 2.99 -6.28
C PHE A 190 -12.08 1.82 -6.32
N TYR A 191 -13.10 1.81 -5.47
CA TYR A 191 -14.05 0.71 -5.42
C TYR A 191 -15.36 1.04 -6.13
N GLU A 192 -15.89 2.25 -5.90
CA GLU A 192 -17.21 2.62 -6.40
C GLU A 192 -17.15 3.47 -7.69
N GLY A 193 -15.95 3.95 -8.07
CA GLY A 193 -15.79 4.81 -9.25
C GLY A 193 -16.51 6.15 -9.11
N ILE A 194 -16.57 6.68 -7.90
CA ILE A 194 -17.11 8.01 -7.61
C ILE A 194 -16.07 9.07 -7.98
N ASN A 195 -16.50 10.09 -8.71
CA ASN A 195 -15.64 11.22 -9.04
C ASN A 195 -15.45 12.13 -7.82
N THR A 196 -14.39 11.90 -7.05
CA THR A 196 -14.05 12.70 -5.86
C THR A 196 -13.64 14.15 -6.18
N ASN A 197 -13.44 14.50 -7.46
CA ASN A 197 -13.22 15.88 -7.90
C ASN A 197 -14.54 16.68 -8.02
N SER A 198 -15.68 16.01 -8.01
CA SER A 198 -16.97 16.69 -7.99
C SER A 198 -17.37 17.07 -6.56
N THR A 199 -18.10 18.19 -6.44
CA THR A 199 -18.67 18.60 -5.15
C THR A 199 -19.53 17.50 -4.52
N SER A 200 -20.32 16.78 -5.33
CA SER A 200 -21.16 15.67 -4.85
C SER A 200 -20.34 14.48 -4.40
N GLY A 201 -19.25 14.15 -5.10
CA GLY A 201 -18.36 13.06 -4.71
C GLY A 201 -17.61 13.37 -3.42
N MET A 202 -17.03 14.56 -3.28
CA MET A 202 -16.37 14.96 -2.04
C MET A 202 -17.36 15.08 -0.87
N LYS A 203 -18.56 15.59 -1.11
CA LYS A 203 -19.63 15.60 -0.12
C LYS A 203 -19.93 14.19 0.38
N LEU A 204 -20.07 13.23 -0.52
CA LEU A 204 -20.35 11.84 -0.16
C LEU A 204 -19.23 11.26 0.71
N VAL A 205 -17.96 11.49 0.37
CA VAL A 205 -16.80 11.09 1.20
C VAL A 205 -16.91 11.64 2.62
N VAL A 206 -17.18 12.93 2.74
CA VAL A 206 -17.30 13.63 4.04
C VAL A 206 -18.43 13.07 4.89
N GLU A 207 -19.63 12.93 4.30
CA GLU A 207 -20.81 12.47 5.01
C GLU A 207 -20.67 10.99 5.44
N ARG A 208 -20.09 10.13 4.61
CA ARG A 208 -19.79 8.73 4.97
C ARG A 208 -18.76 8.60 6.07
N ALA A 209 -17.78 9.52 6.12
CA ALA A 209 -16.83 9.60 7.21
C ALA A 209 -17.45 10.07 8.54
N GLY A 210 -18.75 10.39 8.55
CA GLY A 210 -19.48 10.90 9.73
C GLY A 210 -19.12 12.34 10.07
N LEU A 211 -18.77 13.14 9.05
CA LEU A 211 -18.45 14.57 9.16
C LEU A 211 -19.57 15.43 8.55
N ASP A 212 -19.71 16.65 9.06
CA ASP A 212 -20.68 17.61 8.53
C ASP A 212 -20.16 18.32 7.28
N TRP A 213 -20.90 18.21 6.16
CA TRP A 213 -20.50 18.82 4.89
C TRP A 213 -20.46 20.35 4.91
N VAL A 214 -21.36 21.00 5.65
CA VAL A 214 -21.38 22.47 5.72
C VAL A 214 -20.11 22.99 6.38
N GLN A 215 -19.67 22.33 7.45
CA GLN A 215 -18.41 22.64 8.12
C GLN A 215 -17.19 22.28 7.25
N ALA A 216 -17.22 21.13 6.58
CA ALA A 216 -16.14 20.69 5.69
C ALA A 216 -15.90 21.68 4.56
N LYS A 217 -16.98 22.14 3.90
CA LYS A 217 -16.91 23.02 2.74
C LYS A 217 -16.10 24.31 3.00
N SER A 218 -16.19 24.88 4.19
CA SER A 218 -15.44 26.07 4.57
C SER A 218 -13.92 25.80 4.81
N ARG A 219 -13.51 24.54 4.87
CA ARG A 219 -12.13 24.11 5.16
C ARG A 219 -11.38 23.58 3.94
N LEU A 220 -12.05 23.35 2.82
CA LEU A 220 -11.45 22.76 1.60
C LEU A 220 -10.21 23.49 1.07
N TYR A 221 -10.07 24.79 1.37
CA TYR A 221 -9.00 25.62 0.85
C TYR A 221 -8.04 26.13 1.94
N LEU A 222 -8.09 25.55 3.14
CA LEU A 222 -7.18 25.92 4.22
C LEU A 222 -5.87 25.15 4.08
N GLY A 223 -4.72 25.83 4.17
CA GLY A 223 -3.38 25.26 4.01
C GLY A 223 -2.81 24.58 5.27
N GLU A 224 -3.58 24.37 6.32
CA GLU A 224 -3.13 23.74 7.58
C GLU A 224 -2.57 22.33 7.42
N TRP A 225 -2.92 21.64 6.36
CA TRP A 225 -2.51 20.27 6.07
C TRP A 225 -1.07 20.14 5.55
N GLU A 226 -0.55 21.17 4.86
CA GLU A 226 0.75 21.10 4.17
C GLU A 226 1.91 20.78 5.13
N PRO A 227 2.10 21.45 6.28
CA PRO A 227 3.17 21.11 7.20
C PRO A 227 3.06 19.69 7.75
N LEU A 228 1.84 19.21 8.00
CA LEU A 228 1.60 17.86 8.51
C LEU A 228 2.00 16.80 7.48
N ILE A 229 1.53 16.95 6.24
CA ILE A 229 1.81 16.00 5.17
C ILE A 229 3.29 16.02 4.77
N GLU A 230 3.92 17.19 4.79
CA GLU A 230 5.36 17.33 4.54
C GLU A 230 6.17 16.67 5.64
N LYS A 231 5.82 16.86 6.92
CA LYS A 231 6.45 16.16 8.03
C LYS A 231 6.35 14.65 7.85
N ASN A 232 5.17 14.13 7.55
CA ASN A 232 4.97 12.70 7.32
C ASN A 232 5.86 12.16 6.19
N ARG A 233 6.06 12.96 5.13
CA ARG A 233 6.96 12.61 4.02
C ARG A 233 8.41 12.51 4.48
N LEU A 234 8.88 13.48 5.25
CA LEU A 234 10.25 13.49 5.77
C LEU A 234 10.47 12.29 6.68
N ASP A 235 9.58 12.06 7.64
CA ASP A 235 9.64 10.92 8.54
C ASP A 235 9.70 9.58 7.78
N MET A 236 8.88 9.42 6.73
CA MET A 236 8.92 8.23 5.89
C MET A 236 10.27 8.08 5.16
N TYR A 237 10.88 9.17 4.73
CA TYR A 237 12.19 9.14 4.05
C TYR A 237 13.33 8.83 5.00
N ASP A 238 13.27 9.32 6.24
CA ASP A 238 14.26 9.01 7.29
C ASP A 238 14.29 7.51 7.63
N LEU A 239 13.16 6.82 7.44
CA LEU A 239 13.06 5.36 7.53
C LEU A 239 13.63 4.61 6.30
N GLY A 240 14.16 5.32 5.31
CA GLY A 240 14.60 4.75 4.04
C GLY A 240 13.46 4.33 3.10
N CYS A 241 12.22 4.68 3.42
CA CYS A 241 11.04 4.39 2.64
C CYS A 241 10.67 5.60 1.76
N TRP A 242 10.40 5.38 0.47
CA TRP A 242 10.02 6.44 -0.46
C TRP A 242 8.73 6.14 -1.22
N GLY A 243 8.30 4.89 -1.23
CA GLY A 243 7.07 4.40 -1.87
C GLY A 243 5.88 4.41 -0.93
N VAL A 244 4.71 4.11 -1.44
CA VAL A 244 3.47 3.99 -0.65
C VAL A 244 2.66 2.77 -1.10
N PRO A 245 2.01 2.09 -0.16
CA PRO A 245 2.02 2.30 1.29
C PRO A 245 3.37 1.94 1.92
N SER A 246 3.74 2.63 3.02
CA SER A 246 4.88 2.28 3.86
C SER A 246 4.45 2.09 5.30
N TYR A 247 5.29 1.40 6.07
CA TYR A 247 5.02 1.01 7.46
C TYR A 247 6.27 1.17 8.31
N GLU A 248 6.07 1.56 9.55
CA GLU A 248 7.04 1.51 10.62
C GLU A 248 6.39 0.83 11.83
N LEU A 249 7.00 -0.24 12.32
CA LEU A 249 6.67 -0.83 13.61
C LEU A 249 7.73 -0.40 14.61
N SER A 250 7.35 0.24 15.69
CA SER A 250 8.24 0.63 16.79
C SER A 250 7.74 0.08 18.12
N ASP A 251 8.66 0.01 19.09
CA ASP A 251 8.33 -0.34 20.47
C ASP A 251 7.91 0.89 21.29
N SER A 252 7.69 0.68 22.60
CA SER A 252 7.28 1.73 23.55
C SER A 252 8.37 2.77 23.83
N GLU A 253 9.63 2.48 23.52
CA GLU A 253 10.75 3.41 23.63
C GLU A 253 10.94 4.25 22.37
N GLY A 254 10.20 3.91 21.30
CA GLY A 254 10.25 4.57 20.00
C GLY A 254 11.33 4.00 19.08
N GLU A 255 11.96 2.87 19.45
CA GLU A 255 12.93 2.19 18.59
C GLU A 255 12.23 1.48 17.42
N THR A 256 12.70 1.75 16.22
CA THR A 256 12.14 1.12 15.00
C THR A 256 12.54 -0.35 14.91
N LEU A 257 11.57 -1.24 15.06
CA LEU A 257 11.75 -2.70 14.93
C LEU A 257 11.75 -3.13 13.45
N VAL A 258 10.85 -2.56 12.66
CA VAL A 258 10.73 -2.84 11.22
C VAL A 258 10.26 -1.60 10.49
N ALA A 259 10.95 -1.22 9.41
CA ALA A 259 10.49 -0.27 8.43
C ALA A 259 10.45 -0.93 7.05
N THR A 260 9.34 -0.77 6.31
CA THR A 260 9.18 -1.40 5.00
C THR A 260 8.15 -0.68 4.14
N TRP A 261 8.19 -0.89 2.81
CA TRP A 261 7.19 -0.37 1.88
C TRP A 261 6.63 -1.45 0.96
N GLY A 262 5.38 -1.30 0.60
CA GLY A 262 4.63 -2.22 -0.27
C GLY A 262 3.40 -2.79 0.43
N GLN A 263 2.30 -2.88 -0.31
CA GLN A 263 1.06 -3.51 0.18
C GLN A 263 1.27 -4.99 0.53
N ASP A 264 2.25 -5.60 -0.09
CA ASP A 264 2.67 -6.98 0.06
C ASP A 264 3.68 -7.19 1.20
N ARG A 265 3.85 -6.22 2.09
CA ARG A 265 4.72 -6.31 3.28
C ARG A 265 3.96 -6.35 4.61
N LEU A 266 2.64 -6.21 4.59
CA LEU A 266 1.85 -6.24 5.83
C LEU A 266 2.01 -7.58 6.59
N TRP A 267 2.27 -8.69 5.88
CA TRP A 267 2.62 -9.97 6.50
C TRP A 267 3.91 -9.91 7.33
N LEU A 268 4.91 -9.14 6.88
CA LEU A 268 6.17 -8.97 7.61
C LEU A 268 5.92 -8.22 8.92
N ILE A 269 5.16 -7.13 8.85
CA ILE A 269 4.74 -6.36 10.04
C ILE A 269 3.97 -7.28 11.00
N SER A 270 2.99 -8.04 10.51
CA SER A 270 2.18 -8.91 11.36
C SER A 270 3.01 -9.99 12.08
N ARG A 271 3.99 -10.56 11.39
CA ARG A 271 4.92 -11.52 12.01
C ARG A 271 5.85 -10.87 13.03
N ALA A 272 6.36 -9.67 12.72
CA ALA A 272 7.20 -8.93 13.67
C ALA A 272 6.44 -8.62 14.97
N ILE A 273 5.17 -8.20 14.88
CA ILE A 273 4.29 -8.02 16.04
C ILE A 273 4.21 -9.31 16.87
N GLN A 274 3.85 -10.44 16.26
CA GLN A 274 3.67 -11.69 16.97
C GLN A 274 4.98 -12.21 17.59
N ASN A 275 6.12 -12.02 16.90
CA ASN A 275 7.44 -12.40 17.42
C ASN A 275 7.81 -11.56 18.64
N TYR A 276 7.69 -10.24 18.57
CA TYR A 276 7.97 -9.35 19.69
C TYR A 276 7.11 -9.70 20.92
N LEU A 277 5.82 -9.90 20.73
CA LEU A 277 4.90 -10.24 21.81
C LEU A 277 5.19 -11.63 22.43
N LYS A 278 5.73 -12.56 21.65
CA LYS A 278 6.17 -13.85 22.14
C LYS A 278 7.44 -13.73 23.03
N GLU A 279 8.43 -12.98 22.55
CA GLU A 279 9.69 -12.77 23.26
C GLU A 279 9.46 -12.02 24.57
N SER A 280 8.61 -10.98 24.57
CA SER A 280 8.25 -10.20 25.77
C SER A 280 7.55 -11.06 26.84
N LYS A 281 6.77 -12.08 26.46
CA LYS A 281 6.17 -13.02 27.43
C LYS A 281 7.20 -13.93 28.07
N THR A 282 8.13 -14.44 27.27
CA THR A 282 9.18 -15.37 27.77
C THR A 282 10.18 -14.66 28.69
N SER A 283 10.35 -13.35 28.55
CA SER A 283 11.25 -12.55 29.41
C SER A 283 10.62 -12.18 30.76
N ASN A 284 9.30 -12.33 30.91
CA ASN A 284 8.54 -12.02 32.13
C ASN A 284 8.16 -13.29 32.93
N GLU A 285 8.44 -14.48 32.41
CA GLU A 285 8.35 -15.77 33.10
C GLU A 285 9.72 -16.18 33.66
#